data_f8f255ddcf51e5ab633e5e29eafa1c62
#
_entry.id   f8f255ddcf51e5ab633e5e29eafa1c62
#
_cell.length_a   1.000
_cell.length_b   1.000
_cell.length_c   1.000
_cell.angle_alpha   90.00
_cell.angle_beta   90.00
_cell.angle_gamma   90.00
#
_symmetry.space_group_name_H-M   'P 1'
#
loop_
_entity.id
_entity.type
_entity.pdbx_description
1 polymer ?
#
loop_
_entity_poly.entity_id
_entity_poly.type
_entity_poly.pdbx_seq_one_letter_code
_entity_poly.pdbx_strand_id
1 'polypeptide(L)'
;MRKMKKLAALILTASMAAAALAGCGGKAADTSATTSTTSAPETTAEAAKAETTKEAAETKGLKVALLLSGAANDMGWCQTAYDGLKVLESDYGCEISYTENLTPDDIEAAFADYAANGYDVVIGHGYEFGDPAVEVAEQYPDTKFIVTEGEVSAENVASYVTKCEEGGYIMGMLAAGLSKSNKVGFVGPIQGASLVKIMNGFEDGAKAVNPNIEVQTAWTGSFTDTALGKEAAQAMIDNGVDVIGHCANESGTGAINAAKEAGVFATGDSYDQNALAPQTVVSSSVYHIPNVIETAFQSVENGTFEGGIYNLGMREDAVSIAPYHDLDAEIPQELKDEIERTISAITEGQFTVPLDTKVR
;
A
#
# COMPACT_ATOMS: atom_id res chain seq x y z
N MET A 1 54.01 16.02 1.91
CA MET A 1 55.09 14.99 1.95
C MET A 1 54.45 13.64 2.26
N ARG A 2 54.45 12.76 1.22
CA ARG A 2 54.79 11.31 1.25
C ARG A 2 53.96 10.46 2.25
N LYS A 3 53.35 9.32 1.89
CA LYS A 3 53.63 8.33 0.84
C LYS A 3 52.37 7.48 0.55
N MET A 4 52.14 7.25 -0.73
CA MET A 4 51.34 6.15 -1.28
C MET A 4 51.95 4.81 -0.89
N LYS A 5 51.11 3.77 -0.68
CA LYS A 5 51.48 2.38 -1.03
C LYS A 5 50.28 1.65 -1.64
N LYS A 6 50.45 1.28 -2.92
CA LYS A 6 49.69 0.33 -3.71
C LYS A 6 50.13 -1.08 -3.33
N LEU A 7 49.23 -2.06 -3.41
CA LEU A 7 49.50 -3.48 -3.85
C LEU A 7 48.09 -4.09 -3.99
N ALA A 8 47.66 -4.45 -5.13
CA ALA A 8 48.00 -5.46 -6.13
C ALA A 8 47.09 -6.69 -6.02
N ALA A 9 46.44 -6.94 -7.13
CA ALA A 9 45.46 -7.99 -7.46
C ALA A 9 46.02 -9.39 -7.32
N LEU A 10 45.12 -10.37 -7.09
CA LEU A 10 45.34 -11.75 -7.52
C LEU A 10 44.04 -12.29 -8.13
N ILE A 11 44.10 -12.52 -9.43
CA ILE A 11 43.15 -13.27 -10.26
C ILE A 11 43.48 -14.76 -10.08
N LEU A 12 42.49 -15.61 -9.86
CA LEU A 12 42.65 -17.05 -10.10
C LEU A 12 41.41 -17.58 -10.83
N THR A 13 41.60 -17.89 -12.09
CA THR A 13 40.75 -18.64 -13.03
C THR A 13 41.04 -20.14 -12.94
N ALA A 14 40.00 -20.99 -13.00
CA ALA A 14 40.02 -22.35 -13.58
C ALA A 14 38.58 -22.88 -13.56
N SER A 15 37.88 -23.01 -14.66
CA SER A 15 37.90 -24.00 -15.75
C SER A 15 37.14 -25.29 -15.45
N MET A 16 36.02 -25.44 -16.16
CA MET A 16 35.46 -26.60 -16.89
C MET A 16 35.43 -27.99 -16.24
N ALA A 17 34.22 -28.60 -16.28
CA ALA A 17 34.04 -29.85 -17.04
C ALA A 17 32.56 -30.17 -17.25
N ALA A 18 32.19 -30.35 -18.50
CA ALA A 18 30.95 -30.91 -18.99
C ALA A 18 31.01 -32.44 -18.94
N ALA A 19 29.87 -33.10 -18.69
CA ALA A 19 29.63 -34.47 -19.12
C ALA A 19 28.14 -34.66 -19.47
N ALA A 20 27.91 -34.85 -20.75
CA ALA A 20 26.66 -35.36 -21.34
C ALA A 20 26.77 -36.89 -21.45
N LEU A 21 25.62 -37.58 -21.32
CA LEU A 21 25.33 -38.95 -21.86
C LEU A 21 23.82 -39.17 -21.57
N ALA A 22 22.88 -39.13 -22.46
CA ALA A 22 22.50 -39.99 -23.60
C ALA A 22 22.09 -41.42 -23.21
N GLY A 23 20.83 -41.77 -23.55
CA GLY A 23 20.29 -43.13 -23.58
C GLY A 23 18.76 -43.11 -23.42
N CYS A 24 17.99 -43.05 -24.42
CA CYS A 24 17.52 -43.97 -25.47
C CYS A 24 16.62 -45.13 -24.96
N GLY A 25 15.42 -45.14 -25.50
CA GLY A 25 14.73 -46.36 -25.94
C GLY A 25 13.53 -46.73 -25.06
N GLY A 26 12.35 -46.95 -25.56
CA GLY A 26 11.74 -47.42 -26.75
C GLY A 26 10.25 -47.66 -26.47
N LYS A 27 9.41 -47.31 -27.41
CA LYS A 27 8.47 -48.12 -28.17
C LYS A 27 7.56 -49.09 -27.37
N ALA A 28 6.32 -49.23 -27.61
CA ALA A 28 5.30 -49.01 -28.64
C ALA A 28 4.14 -49.94 -28.36
N ALA A 29 3.05 -49.62 -29.01
CA ALA A 29 1.97 -50.46 -29.55
C ALA A 29 0.78 -50.68 -28.61
N ASP A 30 -0.35 -50.29 -28.94
CA ASP A 30 -1.27 -50.48 -30.08
C ASP A 30 -2.45 -51.39 -29.67
N THR A 31 -3.59 -51.08 -30.02
CA THR A 31 -4.68 -51.68 -30.72
C THR A 31 -6.08 -51.35 -30.17
N SER A 32 -6.81 -50.61 -30.99
CA SER A 32 -8.03 -50.98 -31.75
C SER A 32 -9.31 -51.24 -30.96
N ALA A 33 -10.26 -50.38 -31.20
CA ALA A 33 -11.39 -50.46 -32.16
C ALA A 33 -12.55 -51.33 -31.71
N THR A 34 -13.77 -50.85 -31.78
CA THR A 34 -14.79 -51.16 -32.76
C THR A 34 -16.18 -50.72 -32.26
N THR A 35 -16.80 -49.78 -32.98
CA THR A 35 -18.13 -49.78 -33.63
C THR A 35 -19.33 -50.42 -32.91
N SER A 36 -20.49 -49.79 -32.81
CA SER A 36 -21.57 -49.65 -33.80
C SER A 36 -22.82 -49.09 -33.16
N THR A 37 -23.39 -48.11 -33.74
CA THR A 37 -24.61 -47.97 -34.59
C THR A 37 -25.96 -47.88 -33.90
N THR A 38 -26.65 -46.77 -34.29
CA THR A 38 -28.03 -46.67 -34.85
C THR A 38 -29.16 -46.50 -33.85
N SER A 39 -29.95 -45.47 -33.82
CA SER A 39 -30.90 -44.93 -34.77
C SER A 39 -31.70 -43.77 -34.15
N ALA A 40 -31.99 -42.77 -34.95
CA ALA A 40 -33.06 -41.80 -34.76
C ALA A 40 -34.43 -42.45 -35.13
N PRO A 41 -35.61 -41.79 -35.05
CA PRO A 41 -35.85 -40.36 -35.32
C PRO A 41 -37.01 -39.68 -34.52
N GLU A 42 -37.24 -38.44 -34.90
CA GLU A 42 -38.49 -37.61 -34.97
C GLU A 42 -39.05 -37.00 -33.69
N THR A 43 -39.47 -35.80 -33.63
CA THR A 43 -39.86 -34.64 -34.46
C THR A 43 -40.59 -33.66 -33.54
N THR A 44 -40.46 -32.40 -33.84
CA THR A 44 -41.32 -31.21 -33.74
C THR A 44 -41.25 -30.33 -32.49
N ALA A 45 -40.91 -29.10 -32.59
CA ALA A 45 -41.54 -27.85 -32.94
C ALA A 45 -40.75 -26.67 -32.36
N GLU A 46 -40.16 -25.91 -33.19
CA GLU A 46 -40.23 -24.49 -33.44
C GLU A 46 -40.60 -23.57 -32.22
N ALA A 47 -39.59 -22.84 -31.71
CA ALA A 47 -39.74 -21.47 -31.26
C ALA A 47 -38.40 -20.75 -31.50
N ALA A 48 -38.40 -19.95 -32.53
CA ALA A 48 -37.29 -19.07 -32.88
C ALA A 48 -37.03 -18.06 -31.75
N LYS A 49 -35.90 -18.17 -31.07
CA LYS A 49 -35.30 -17.11 -30.32
C LYS A 49 -34.10 -16.61 -31.12
N ALA A 50 -34.26 -15.40 -31.66
CA ALA A 50 -33.15 -14.68 -32.27
C ALA A 50 -32.08 -14.46 -31.20
N GLU A 51 -31.06 -15.27 -31.21
CA GLU A 51 -29.79 -14.99 -30.57
C GLU A 51 -29.10 -13.95 -31.43
N THR A 52 -29.20 -12.68 -30.98
CA THR A 52 -28.28 -11.65 -31.39
C THR A 52 -26.92 -12.06 -30.85
N THR A 53 -26.11 -12.69 -31.67
CA THR A 53 -24.68 -12.82 -31.45
C THR A 53 -24.13 -11.37 -31.43
N LYS A 54 -24.02 -10.82 -30.24
CA LYS A 54 -23.12 -9.70 -29.97
C LYS A 54 -21.74 -10.29 -30.22
N GLU A 55 -21.16 -9.96 -31.36
CA GLU A 55 -19.75 -10.10 -31.63
C GLU A 55 -19.05 -9.43 -30.43
N ALA A 56 -18.40 -10.22 -29.58
CA ALA A 56 -17.52 -9.71 -28.57
C ALA A 56 -16.40 -8.98 -29.34
N ALA A 57 -16.51 -7.68 -29.47
CA ALA A 57 -15.35 -6.86 -29.75
C ALA A 57 -14.33 -7.27 -28.66
N GLU A 58 -13.15 -7.73 -29.10
CA GLU A 58 -12.00 -7.86 -28.22
C GLU A 58 -11.81 -6.45 -27.66
N THR A 59 -12.25 -6.23 -26.42
CA THR A 59 -11.97 -5.01 -25.68
C THR A 59 -10.49 -5.09 -25.39
N LYS A 60 -9.70 -4.39 -26.22
CA LYS A 60 -8.30 -4.12 -25.93
C LYS A 60 -8.30 -3.43 -24.57
N GLY A 61 -7.68 -4.05 -23.57
CA GLY A 61 -7.64 -3.48 -22.22
C GLY A 61 -7.06 -2.06 -22.26
N LEU A 62 -7.48 -1.22 -21.32
CA LEU A 62 -6.94 0.14 -21.20
C LEU A 62 -5.42 0.08 -20.96
N LYS A 63 -4.71 1.08 -21.47
CA LYS A 63 -3.28 1.26 -21.20
C LYS A 63 -3.10 2.08 -19.94
N VAL A 64 -2.46 1.49 -18.95
CA VAL A 64 -2.24 2.12 -17.64
C VAL A 64 -0.75 2.22 -17.33
N ALA A 65 -0.28 3.40 -16.98
CA ALA A 65 1.08 3.63 -16.52
C ALA A 65 1.10 4.01 -15.04
N LEU A 66 2.16 3.60 -14.33
CA LEU A 66 2.43 3.95 -12.95
C LEU A 66 3.78 4.65 -12.82
N LEU A 67 3.79 5.79 -12.14
CA LEU A 67 4.98 6.59 -11.84
C LEU A 67 5.31 6.49 -10.35
N LEU A 68 6.57 6.16 -10.04
CA LEU A 68 7.07 5.91 -8.70
C LEU A 68 8.31 6.74 -8.40
N SER A 69 8.40 7.33 -7.22
CA SER A 69 9.60 8.03 -6.74
C SER A 69 10.70 7.10 -6.20
N GLY A 70 10.37 5.84 -5.94
CA GLY A 70 11.30 4.80 -5.49
C GLY A 70 11.21 3.53 -6.32
N ALA A 71 11.88 2.48 -5.87
CA ALA A 71 11.89 1.18 -6.54
C ALA A 71 10.56 0.45 -6.36
N ALA A 72 10.06 -0.19 -7.42
CA ALA A 72 8.81 -0.99 -7.40
C ALA A 72 8.88 -2.23 -6.47
N ASN A 73 10.06 -2.56 -5.96
CA ASN A 73 10.31 -3.69 -5.05
C ASN A 73 10.94 -3.23 -3.72
N ASP A 74 10.61 -2.04 -3.26
CA ASP A 74 11.13 -1.45 -2.02
C ASP A 74 10.63 -2.13 -0.74
N MET A 75 9.77 -3.13 -0.86
CA MET A 75 9.06 -3.81 0.24
C MET A 75 8.25 -2.84 1.12
N GLY A 76 7.77 -1.74 0.53
CA GLY A 76 7.09 -0.65 1.22
C GLY A 76 6.14 0.11 0.30
N TRP A 77 6.24 1.44 0.34
CA TRP A 77 5.31 2.36 -0.29
C TRP A 77 5.17 2.16 -1.81
N CYS A 78 6.29 2.13 -2.55
CA CYS A 78 6.23 1.99 -4.02
C CYS A 78 5.80 0.59 -4.45
N GLN A 79 6.19 -0.46 -3.72
CA GLN A 79 5.76 -1.82 -4.03
C GLN A 79 4.26 -1.98 -3.91
N THR A 80 3.60 -1.39 -2.90
CA THR A 80 2.15 -1.52 -2.75
C THR A 80 1.39 -0.94 -3.94
N ALA A 81 1.87 0.16 -4.53
CA ALA A 81 1.29 0.72 -5.75
C ALA A 81 1.56 -0.16 -6.98
N TYR A 82 2.76 -0.72 -7.08
CA TYR A 82 3.08 -1.67 -8.14
C TYR A 82 2.21 -2.94 -8.05
N ASP A 83 1.95 -3.44 -6.84
CA ASP A 83 1.02 -4.56 -6.63
C ASP A 83 -0.39 -4.19 -7.10
N GLY A 84 -0.85 -2.96 -6.86
CA GLY A 84 -2.10 -2.45 -7.42
C GLY A 84 -2.12 -2.41 -8.94
N LEU A 85 -1.04 -1.95 -9.58
CA LEU A 85 -0.91 -1.99 -11.03
C LEU A 85 -1.00 -3.43 -11.57
N LYS A 86 -0.43 -4.40 -10.86
CA LYS A 86 -0.52 -5.83 -11.22
C LYS A 86 -1.94 -6.39 -11.10
N VAL A 87 -2.76 -5.90 -10.17
CA VAL A 87 -4.20 -6.21 -10.11
C VAL A 87 -4.89 -5.72 -11.38
N LEU A 88 -4.59 -4.52 -11.86
CA LEU A 88 -5.18 -4.01 -13.10
C LEU A 88 -4.80 -4.86 -14.34
N GLU A 89 -3.57 -5.39 -14.37
CA GLU A 89 -3.16 -6.33 -15.43
C GLU A 89 -3.93 -7.65 -15.35
N SER A 90 -3.99 -8.26 -14.14
CA SER A 90 -4.55 -9.61 -13.96
C SER A 90 -6.07 -9.66 -14.06
N ASP A 91 -6.76 -8.68 -13.47
CA ASP A 91 -8.21 -8.75 -13.25
C ASP A 91 -8.98 -7.94 -14.31
N TYR A 92 -8.37 -6.91 -14.88
CA TYR A 92 -8.97 -6.04 -15.89
C TYR A 92 -8.35 -6.17 -17.28
N GLY A 93 -7.27 -6.94 -17.43
CA GLY A 93 -6.59 -7.16 -18.71
C GLY A 93 -5.93 -5.91 -19.27
N CYS A 94 -5.52 -4.98 -18.40
CA CYS A 94 -4.83 -3.75 -18.81
C CYS A 94 -3.46 -4.03 -19.42
N GLU A 95 -3.07 -3.22 -20.42
CA GLU A 95 -1.68 -3.12 -20.87
C GLU A 95 -0.95 -2.19 -19.89
N ILE A 96 -0.07 -2.74 -19.06
CA ILE A 96 0.58 -1.96 -18.00
C ILE A 96 2.03 -1.59 -18.33
N SER A 97 2.45 -0.44 -17.82
CA SER A 97 3.86 0.00 -17.77
C SER A 97 4.11 0.77 -16.49
N TYR A 98 5.37 0.91 -16.12
CA TYR A 98 5.75 1.76 -14.98
C TYR A 98 7.13 2.39 -15.18
N THR A 99 7.36 3.49 -14.48
CA THR A 99 8.68 4.13 -14.34
C THR A 99 8.95 4.34 -12.86
N GLU A 100 10.10 3.86 -12.42
CA GLU A 100 10.53 3.90 -11.02
C GLU A 100 11.73 4.83 -10.81
N ASN A 101 11.99 5.21 -9.53
CA ASN A 101 13.12 6.07 -9.15
C ASN A 101 13.11 7.45 -9.82
N LEU A 102 11.92 8.00 -10.05
CA LEU A 102 11.75 9.34 -10.59
C LEU A 102 12.19 10.39 -9.56
N THR A 103 13.00 11.34 -10.02
CA THR A 103 13.29 12.55 -9.26
C THR A 103 12.18 13.60 -9.49
N PRO A 104 12.01 14.59 -8.61
CA PRO A 104 11.02 15.65 -8.85
C PRO A 104 11.14 16.34 -10.21
N ASP A 105 12.36 16.48 -10.71
CA ASP A 105 12.63 17.14 -12.01
C ASP A 105 12.21 16.27 -13.21
N ASP A 106 12.00 14.96 -13.04
CA ASP A 106 11.66 14.02 -14.10
C ASP A 106 10.15 13.72 -14.20
N ILE A 107 9.36 14.06 -13.17
CA ILE A 107 7.95 13.65 -13.04
C ILE A 107 7.08 14.21 -14.17
N GLU A 108 7.19 15.50 -14.46
CA GLU A 108 6.40 16.16 -15.52
C GLU A 108 6.65 15.50 -16.88
N ALA A 109 7.94 15.27 -17.23
CA ALA A 109 8.31 14.62 -18.47
C ALA A 109 7.78 13.18 -18.55
N ALA A 110 7.78 12.43 -17.44
CA ALA A 110 7.26 11.06 -17.40
C ALA A 110 5.74 11.01 -17.64
N PHE A 111 4.97 11.92 -17.04
CA PHE A 111 3.54 12.05 -17.32
C PHE A 111 3.28 12.36 -18.79
N ALA A 112 3.99 13.35 -19.34
CA ALA A 112 3.84 13.76 -20.74
C ALA A 112 4.22 12.64 -21.71
N ASP A 113 5.27 11.89 -21.44
CA ASP A 113 5.72 10.78 -22.28
C ASP A 113 4.66 9.67 -22.36
N TYR A 114 4.07 9.23 -21.24
CA TYR A 114 3.02 8.24 -21.26
C TYR A 114 1.75 8.74 -21.96
N ALA A 115 1.32 9.96 -21.67
CA ALA A 115 0.14 10.55 -22.31
C ALA A 115 0.34 10.69 -23.83
N ALA A 116 1.51 11.17 -24.30
CA ALA A 116 1.86 11.26 -25.71
C ALA A 116 1.92 9.90 -26.43
N ASN A 117 2.23 8.82 -25.71
CA ASN A 117 2.23 7.45 -26.22
C ASN A 117 0.85 6.78 -26.17
N GLY A 118 -0.20 7.54 -25.83
CA GLY A 118 -1.60 7.09 -25.90
C GLY A 118 -1.95 6.13 -24.75
N TYR A 119 -1.45 6.40 -23.55
CA TYR A 119 -1.94 5.75 -22.35
C TYR A 119 -3.27 6.38 -21.92
N ASP A 120 -4.22 5.53 -21.58
CA ASP A 120 -5.57 5.96 -21.17
C ASP A 120 -5.56 6.51 -19.74
N VAL A 121 -4.72 5.92 -18.88
CA VAL A 121 -4.57 6.29 -17.47
C VAL A 121 -3.09 6.39 -17.11
N VAL A 122 -2.69 7.48 -16.45
CA VAL A 122 -1.36 7.61 -15.86
C VAL A 122 -1.50 7.91 -14.37
N ILE A 123 -0.95 7.02 -13.55
CA ILE A 123 -1.03 7.07 -12.08
C ILE A 123 0.29 7.58 -11.52
N GLY A 124 0.27 8.69 -10.79
CA GLY A 124 1.39 9.16 -9.99
C GLY A 124 1.20 8.76 -8.53
N HIS A 125 2.16 8.02 -7.96
CA HIS A 125 2.04 7.49 -6.61
C HIS A 125 2.83 8.32 -5.61
N GLY A 126 2.14 9.26 -4.97
CA GLY A 126 2.66 10.18 -3.96
C GLY A 126 2.19 11.61 -4.19
N TYR A 127 2.20 12.42 -3.15
CA TYR A 127 1.74 13.82 -3.21
C TYR A 127 2.56 14.67 -4.18
N GLU A 128 3.85 14.35 -4.36
CA GLU A 128 4.78 15.04 -5.23
C GLU A 128 4.40 14.98 -6.71
N PHE A 129 3.55 14.03 -7.09
CA PHE A 129 3.04 13.87 -8.44
C PHE A 129 1.87 14.82 -8.77
N GLY A 130 1.31 15.51 -7.78
CA GLY A 130 0.10 16.30 -7.93
C GLY A 130 0.22 17.46 -8.92
N ASP A 131 1.06 18.45 -8.61
CA ASP A 131 1.23 19.63 -9.44
C ASP A 131 1.68 19.27 -10.87
N PRO A 132 2.68 18.38 -11.08
CA PRO A 132 3.07 17.95 -12.43
C PRO A 132 1.93 17.28 -13.21
N ALA A 133 1.06 16.50 -12.55
CA ALA A 133 -0.08 15.89 -13.22
C ALA A 133 -1.06 16.96 -13.76
N VAL A 134 -1.33 18.01 -12.98
CA VAL A 134 -2.21 19.12 -13.42
C VAL A 134 -1.62 19.89 -14.60
N GLU A 135 -0.30 20.18 -14.57
CA GLU A 135 0.39 20.92 -15.63
C GLU A 135 0.37 20.15 -16.96
N VAL A 136 0.55 18.82 -16.91
CA VAL A 136 0.52 17.98 -18.11
C VAL A 136 -0.91 17.74 -18.61
N ALA A 137 -1.87 17.61 -17.70
CA ALA A 137 -3.26 17.26 -18.02
C ALA A 137 -3.93 18.24 -18.99
N GLU A 138 -3.59 19.53 -18.93
CA GLU A 138 -4.09 20.54 -19.85
C GLU A 138 -3.76 20.25 -21.32
N GLN A 139 -2.64 19.57 -21.58
CA GLN A 139 -2.16 19.25 -22.92
C GLN A 139 -2.72 17.92 -23.44
N TYR A 140 -3.21 17.04 -22.55
CA TYR A 140 -3.68 15.68 -22.87
C TYR A 140 -5.07 15.40 -22.28
N PRO A 141 -6.13 16.05 -22.81
CA PRO A 141 -7.48 15.98 -22.22
C PRO A 141 -8.12 14.59 -22.29
N ASP A 142 -7.66 13.72 -23.19
CA ASP A 142 -8.20 12.37 -23.35
C ASP A 142 -7.58 11.39 -22.32
N THR A 143 -6.39 11.66 -21.81
CA THR A 143 -5.74 10.85 -20.76
C THR A 143 -6.29 11.22 -19.39
N LYS A 144 -6.55 10.23 -18.54
CA LYS A 144 -6.92 10.42 -17.13
C LYS A 144 -5.68 10.30 -16.24
N PHE A 145 -5.50 11.31 -15.40
CA PHE A 145 -4.39 11.35 -14.44
C PHE A 145 -4.94 11.08 -13.05
N ILE A 146 -4.38 10.08 -12.40
CA ILE A 146 -4.72 9.68 -11.03
C ILE A 146 -3.50 9.97 -10.15
N VAL A 147 -3.70 10.65 -9.03
CA VAL A 147 -2.64 10.92 -8.05
C VAL A 147 -3.05 10.31 -6.73
N THR A 148 -2.27 9.36 -6.21
CA THR A 148 -2.50 8.88 -4.85
C THR A 148 -1.87 9.85 -3.86
N GLU A 149 -2.54 10.09 -2.73
CA GLU A 149 -2.14 11.05 -1.70
C GLU A 149 -1.97 12.51 -2.20
N GLY A 150 -2.53 12.83 -3.38
CA GLY A 150 -2.52 14.19 -3.93
C GLY A 150 -3.61 15.06 -3.30
N GLU A 151 -3.41 16.38 -3.35
CA GLU A 151 -4.38 17.39 -2.91
C GLU A 151 -4.80 18.31 -4.07
N VAL A 152 -4.77 17.78 -5.30
CA VAL A 152 -5.03 18.51 -6.54
C VAL A 152 -6.16 17.88 -7.32
N SER A 153 -6.80 18.66 -8.20
CA SER A 153 -7.78 18.17 -9.18
C SER A 153 -7.88 19.08 -10.39
N ALA A 154 -8.22 18.49 -11.54
CA ALA A 154 -8.60 19.18 -12.76
C ALA A 154 -9.66 18.34 -13.49
N GLU A 155 -10.14 18.74 -14.67
CA GLU A 155 -11.20 18.03 -15.40
C GLU A 155 -10.85 16.55 -15.65
N ASN A 156 -9.57 16.27 -15.92
CA ASN A 156 -9.04 14.91 -16.15
C ASN A 156 -7.97 14.51 -15.12
N VAL A 157 -7.91 15.17 -13.96
CA VAL A 157 -7.04 14.83 -12.83
C VAL A 157 -7.87 14.56 -11.60
N ALA A 158 -7.68 13.39 -10.99
CA ALA A 158 -8.30 13.05 -9.70
C ALA A 158 -7.25 12.59 -8.70
N SER A 159 -7.34 13.11 -7.46
CA SER A 159 -6.55 12.65 -6.33
C SER A 159 -7.34 11.66 -5.49
N TYR A 160 -6.69 10.57 -5.09
CA TYR A 160 -7.23 9.55 -4.19
C TYR A 160 -6.38 9.50 -2.92
N VAL A 161 -6.96 9.95 -1.82
CA VAL A 161 -6.26 10.16 -0.55
C VAL A 161 -6.73 9.13 0.47
N THR A 162 -5.79 8.43 1.07
CA THR A 162 -6.10 7.47 2.13
C THR A 162 -6.36 8.18 3.44
N LYS A 163 -7.46 7.85 4.12
CA LYS A 163 -7.78 8.35 5.46
C LYS A 163 -6.94 7.65 6.53
N CYS A 164 -5.63 7.83 6.45
CA CYS A 164 -4.68 7.21 7.36
C CYS A 164 -4.93 7.60 8.83
N GLU A 165 -5.59 8.73 9.10
CA GLU A 165 -6.01 9.15 10.43
C GLU A 165 -6.97 8.15 11.10
N GLU A 166 -7.77 7.39 10.31
CA GLU A 166 -8.65 6.34 10.83
C GLU A 166 -7.84 5.19 11.43
N GLY A 167 -6.78 4.76 10.73
CA GLY A 167 -5.82 3.77 11.24
C GLY A 167 -5.07 4.28 12.47
N GLY A 168 -4.56 5.53 12.40
CA GLY A 168 -3.92 6.20 13.54
C GLY A 168 -4.80 6.21 14.77
N TYR A 169 -6.09 6.56 14.62
CA TYR A 169 -7.06 6.58 15.73
C TYR A 169 -7.21 5.21 16.40
N ILE A 170 -7.37 4.14 15.63
CA ILE A 170 -7.48 2.79 16.19
C ILE A 170 -6.18 2.35 16.87
N MET A 171 -5.02 2.67 16.29
CA MET A 171 -3.73 2.38 16.93
C MET A 171 -3.56 3.17 18.24
N GLY A 172 -4.05 4.40 18.31
CA GLY A 172 -4.10 5.20 19.52
C GLY A 172 -4.98 4.59 20.61
N MET A 173 -6.19 4.13 20.25
CA MET A 173 -7.07 3.40 21.17
C MET A 173 -6.38 2.16 21.75
N LEU A 174 -5.74 1.37 20.87
CA LEU A 174 -5.01 0.16 21.26
C LEU A 174 -3.85 0.51 22.20
N ALA A 175 -3.05 1.52 21.87
CA ALA A 175 -1.93 1.96 22.68
C ALA A 175 -2.35 2.40 24.07
N ALA A 176 -3.39 3.22 24.18
CA ALA A 176 -3.91 3.71 25.46
C ALA A 176 -4.49 2.59 26.34
N GLY A 177 -5.20 1.64 25.71
CA GLY A 177 -5.79 0.52 26.46
C GLY A 177 -4.77 -0.49 26.95
N LEU A 178 -3.58 -0.57 26.34
CA LEU A 178 -2.47 -1.43 26.76
C LEU A 178 -1.50 -0.74 27.72
N SER A 179 -1.44 0.59 27.72
CA SER A 179 -0.51 1.34 28.56
C SER A 179 -0.82 1.17 30.04
N LYS A 180 0.20 0.80 30.80
CA LYS A 180 0.18 0.71 32.29
C LYS A 180 0.72 1.96 32.95
N SER A 181 1.55 2.71 32.21
CA SER A 181 2.17 3.96 32.70
C SER A 181 1.28 5.19 32.50
N ASN A 182 0.20 5.09 31.72
CA ASN A 182 -0.60 6.18 31.20
C ASN A 182 0.21 7.13 30.28
N LYS A 183 1.25 6.61 29.65
CA LYS A 183 2.09 7.35 28.71
C LYS A 183 2.29 6.52 27.46
N VAL A 184 1.99 7.12 26.30
CA VAL A 184 2.23 6.52 24.98
C VAL A 184 3.09 7.46 24.14
N GLY A 185 3.82 6.92 23.18
CA GLY A 185 4.69 7.69 22.31
C GLY A 185 4.30 7.52 20.85
N PHE A 186 4.56 8.54 20.03
CA PHE A 186 4.41 8.46 18.59
C PHE A 186 5.59 9.09 17.85
N VAL A 187 6.19 8.34 16.93
CA VAL A 187 7.34 8.76 16.13
C VAL A 187 6.90 9.02 14.68
N GLY A 188 7.05 10.27 14.23
CA GLY A 188 6.83 10.68 12.85
C GLY A 188 8.12 11.01 12.12
N PRO A 189 8.13 10.99 10.75
CA PRO A 189 9.33 11.33 9.99
C PRO A 189 9.49 12.85 9.82
N ILE A 190 8.52 13.51 9.23
CA ILE A 190 8.49 14.96 8.96
C ILE A 190 7.10 15.53 9.26
N GLN A 191 7.02 16.85 9.45
CA GLN A 191 5.76 17.54 9.73
C GLN A 191 4.96 17.85 8.45
N GLY A 192 4.67 16.82 7.63
CA GLY A 192 3.79 16.95 6.49
C GLY A 192 2.32 16.74 6.87
N ALA A 193 1.37 17.38 6.19
CA ALA A 193 -0.06 17.30 6.48
C ALA A 193 -0.58 15.87 6.55
N SER A 194 -0.19 15.02 5.59
CA SER A 194 -0.54 13.59 5.52
C SER A 194 -0.04 12.75 6.70
N LEU A 195 1.05 13.18 7.35
CA LEU A 195 1.66 12.48 8.48
C LEU A 195 1.17 13.04 9.82
N VAL A 196 0.94 14.36 9.87
CA VAL A 196 0.37 15.01 11.04
C VAL A 196 -1.03 14.51 11.34
N LYS A 197 -1.88 14.26 10.30
CA LYS A 197 -3.21 13.70 10.51
C LYS A 197 -3.18 12.31 11.16
N ILE A 198 -2.18 11.46 10.86
CA ILE A 198 -2.02 10.13 11.47
C ILE A 198 -1.67 10.28 12.95
N MET A 199 -0.70 11.15 13.26
CA MET A 199 -0.28 11.44 14.64
C MET A 199 -1.43 12.02 15.47
N ASN A 200 -2.18 12.98 14.90
CA ASN A 200 -3.34 13.56 15.59
C ASN A 200 -4.45 12.54 15.77
N GLY A 201 -4.68 11.67 14.78
CA GLY A 201 -5.59 10.53 14.91
C GLY A 201 -5.18 9.61 16.06
N PHE A 202 -3.90 9.25 16.16
CA PHE A 202 -3.39 8.45 17.26
C PHE A 202 -3.62 9.11 18.62
N GLU A 203 -3.34 10.41 18.74
CA GLU A 203 -3.59 11.15 19.98
C GLU A 203 -5.07 11.18 20.33
N ASP A 204 -5.95 11.43 19.37
CA ASP A 204 -7.40 11.47 19.58
C ASP A 204 -7.96 10.10 19.98
N GLY A 205 -7.51 9.02 19.33
CA GLY A 205 -7.86 7.65 19.69
C GLY A 205 -7.38 7.27 21.08
N ALA A 206 -6.15 7.64 21.44
CA ALA A 206 -5.62 7.41 22.78
C ALA A 206 -6.43 8.14 23.85
N LYS A 207 -6.80 9.39 23.61
CA LYS A 207 -7.62 10.20 24.51
C LYS A 207 -9.09 9.76 24.59
N ALA A 208 -9.60 9.12 23.54
CA ALA A 208 -10.94 8.53 23.57
C ALA A 208 -11.05 7.38 24.60
N VAL A 209 -9.99 6.55 24.69
CA VAL A 209 -9.92 5.48 25.69
C VAL A 209 -9.54 6.01 27.08
N ASN A 210 -8.56 6.89 27.14
CA ASN A 210 -8.11 7.49 28.40
C ASN A 210 -7.89 8.99 28.26
N PRO A 211 -8.84 9.84 28.68
CA PRO A 211 -8.73 11.30 28.54
C PRO A 211 -7.54 11.95 29.23
N ASN A 212 -6.91 11.24 30.17
CA ASN A 212 -5.77 11.73 30.96
C ASN A 212 -4.43 11.12 30.50
N ILE A 213 -4.40 10.40 29.37
CA ILE A 213 -3.17 9.80 28.87
C ILE A 213 -2.20 10.89 28.39
N GLU A 214 -0.92 10.71 28.70
CA GLU A 214 0.15 11.55 28.17
C GLU A 214 0.58 10.95 26.82
N VAL A 215 0.52 11.76 25.74
CA VAL A 215 1.01 11.37 24.43
C VAL A 215 2.27 12.17 24.14
N GLN A 216 3.41 11.49 24.02
CA GLN A 216 4.68 12.09 23.62
C GLN A 216 4.89 11.91 22.13
N THR A 217 5.29 12.98 21.43
CA THR A 217 5.51 12.93 19.97
C THR A 217 6.91 13.40 19.62
N ALA A 218 7.51 12.79 18.59
CA ALA A 218 8.79 13.22 18.04
C ALA A 218 8.81 13.11 16.52
N TRP A 219 9.53 14.04 15.88
CA TRP A 219 9.77 14.06 14.46
C TRP A 219 11.24 13.83 14.18
N THR A 220 11.56 12.74 13.47
CA THR A 220 12.96 12.32 13.25
C THR A 220 13.67 13.14 12.16
N GLY A 221 12.90 13.78 11.27
CA GLY A 221 13.43 14.45 10.08
C GLY A 221 13.79 13.48 8.94
N SER A 222 13.49 12.18 9.06
CA SER A 222 13.88 11.16 8.09
C SER A 222 12.86 10.04 8.01
N PHE A 223 12.60 9.54 6.78
CA PHE A 223 11.83 8.31 6.55
C PHE A 223 12.70 7.06 6.67
N THR A 224 14.01 7.17 6.42
CA THR A 224 14.90 6.02 6.20
C THR A 224 15.94 5.80 7.29
N ASP A 225 16.19 6.78 8.15
CA ASP A 225 17.20 6.65 9.19
C ASP A 225 16.66 5.93 10.44
N THR A 226 16.94 4.62 10.51
CA THR A 226 16.54 3.77 11.63
C THR A 226 17.15 4.18 12.97
N ALA A 227 18.33 4.82 12.97
CA ALA A 227 18.98 5.24 14.21
C ALA A 227 18.23 6.41 14.83
N LEU A 228 17.79 7.39 14.04
CA LEU A 228 17.01 8.52 14.54
C LEU A 228 15.65 8.06 15.11
N GLY A 229 14.97 7.11 14.45
CA GLY A 229 13.73 6.54 14.98
C GLY A 229 13.92 5.79 16.28
N LYS A 230 15.02 5.02 16.39
CA LYS A 230 15.39 4.32 17.62
C LYS A 230 15.70 5.30 18.76
N GLU A 231 16.47 6.33 18.50
CA GLU A 231 16.82 7.36 19.51
C GLU A 231 15.57 8.10 20.00
N ALA A 232 14.68 8.48 19.10
CA ALA A 232 13.43 9.15 19.46
C ALA A 232 12.55 8.27 20.36
N ALA A 233 12.33 7.02 19.99
CA ALA A 233 11.55 6.08 20.78
C ALA A 233 12.21 5.76 22.12
N GLN A 234 13.54 5.57 22.16
CA GLN A 234 14.27 5.31 23.40
C GLN A 234 14.12 6.46 24.39
N ALA A 235 14.22 7.72 23.92
CA ALA A 235 14.03 8.88 24.77
C ALA A 235 12.64 8.94 25.41
N MET A 236 11.59 8.53 24.67
CA MET A 236 10.22 8.41 25.18
C MET A 236 10.11 7.28 26.21
N ILE A 237 10.70 6.13 25.94
CA ILE A 237 10.71 4.96 26.83
C ILE A 237 11.43 5.31 28.14
N ASP A 238 12.55 6.02 28.07
CA ASP A 238 13.29 6.50 29.25
C ASP A 238 12.47 7.49 30.11
N ASN A 239 11.50 8.18 29.49
CA ASN A 239 10.51 9.05 30.14
C ASN A 239 9.25 8.29 30.63
N GLY A 240 9.25 6.96 30.51
CA GLY A 240 8.21 6.08 31.02
C GLY A 240 7.09 5.75 30.04
N VAL A 241 7.26 6.01 28.75
CA VAL A 241 6.36 5.49 27.70
C VAL A 241 6.47 3.97 27.62
N ASP A 242 5.34 3.29 27.56
CA ASP A 242 5.28 1.82 27.51
C ASP A 242 4.54 1.25 26.29
N VAL A 243 4.07 2.13 25.38
CA VAL A 243 3.60 1.76 24.03
C VAL A 243 4.05 2.81 23.04
N ILE A 244 4.68 2.37 21.93
CA ILE A 244 5.20 3.25 20.87
C ILE A 244 4.42 3.02 19.58
N GLY A 245 3.84 4.09 19.01
CA GLY A 245 3.32 4.12 17.62
C GLY A 245 4.27 4.88 16.70
N HIS A 246 4.08 4.72 15.40
CA HIS A 246 4.84 5.48 14.39
C HIS A 246 4.11 5.58 13.06
N CYS A 247 4.60 6.48 12.17
CA CYS A 247 4.25 6.55 10.74
C CYS A 247 5.49 6.89 9.88
N ALA A 248 6.63 6.24 10.15
CA ALA A 248 7.95 6.73 9.72
C ALA A 248 8.78 5.72 8.90
N ASN A 249 8.14 4.80 8.17
CA ASN A 249 8.81 3.78 7.35
C ASN A 249 9.98 3.08 8.08
N GLU A 250 11.21 3.11 7.52
CA GLU A 250 12.40 2.50 8.12
C GLU A 250 12.82 3.17 9.43
N SER A 251 12.63 4.49 9.55
CA SER A 251 12.82 5.18 10.83
C SER A 251 11.86 4.64 11.89
N GLY A 252 10.61 4.30 11.51
CA GLY A 252 9.64 3.61 12.36
C GLY A 252 10.08 2.20 12.76
N THR A 253 10.74 1.47 11.86
CA THR A 253 11.40 0.19 12.22
C THR A 253 12.43 0.38 13.33
N GLY A 254 13.13 1.51 13.35
CA GLY A 254 14.01 1.90 14.45
C GLY A 254 13.24 2.05 15.77
N ALA A 255 12.08 2.69 15.75
CA ALA A 255 11.21 2.85 16.92
C ALA A 255 10.69 1.49 17.45
N ILE A 256 10.27 0.57 16.55
CA ILE A 256 9.91 -0.80 16.91
C ILE A 256 11.08 -1.54 17.57
N ASN A 257 12.30 -1.36 17.07
CA ASN A 257 13.49 -1.98 17.65
C ASN A 257 13.78 -1.48 19.05
N ALA A 258 13.61 -0.17 19.33
CA ALA A 258 13.72 0.37 20.68
C ALA A 258 12.68 -0.23 21.61
N ALA A 259 11.41 -0.32 21.20
CA ALA A 259 10.35 -0.92 21.97
C ALA A 259 10.64 -2.41 22.28
N LYS A 260 11.12 -3.18 21.29
CA LYS A 260 11.53 -4.57 21.45
C LYS A 260 12.66 -4.75 22.48
N GLU A 261 13.70 -3.92 22.40
CA GLU A 261 14.83 -3.98 23.32
C GLU A 261 14.45 -3.62 24.75
N ALA A 262 13.49 -2.69 24.91
CA ALA A 262 12.97 -2.28 26.20
C ALA A 262 11.88 -3.20 26.77
N GLY A 263 11.34 -4.11 25.95
CA GLY A 263 10.25 -5.02 26.37
C GLY A 263 8.92 -4.28 26.55
N VAL A 264 8.67 -3.21 25.80
CA VAL A 264 7.40 -2.47 25.74
C VAL A 264 6.69 -2.77 24.43
N PHE A 265 5.40 -2.42 24.32
CA PHE A 265 4.63 -2.67 23.11
C PHE A 265 4.88 -1.62 22.03
N ALA A 266 4.57 -1.99 20.78
CA ALA A 266 4.53 -1.07 19.65
C ALA A 266 3.30 -1.33 18.79
N THR A 267 2.88 -0.31 18.01
CA THR A 267 1.96 -0.44 16.88
C THR A 267 2.69 -0.12 15.59
N GLY A 268 2.38 -0.87 14.54
CA GLY A 268 2.95 -0.67 13.21
C GLY A 268 2.11 0.26 12.34
N ASP A 269 2.63 0.57 11.14
CA ASP A 269 2.02 1.45 10.16
C ASP A 269 2.23 0.96 8.73
N SER A 270 1.34 1.33 7.84
CA SER A 270 1.30 1.06 6.39
C SER A 270 1.03 -0.39 6.00
N TYR A 271 1.59 -1.37 6.70
CA TYR A 271 1.40 -2.81 6.49
C TYR A 271 1.54 -3.58 7.80
N ASP A 272 1.23 -4.88 7.78
CA ASP A 272 1.39 -5.72 8.96
C ASP A 272 2.87 -5.91 9.33
N GLN A 273 3.30 -5.20 10.36
CA GLN A 273 4.69 -5.20 10.82
C GLN A 273 4.96 -6.18 11.96
N ASN A 274 4.02 -7.05 12.33
CA ASN A 274 4.21 -8.01 13.41
C ASN A 274 5.48 -8.87 13.21
N ALA A 275 5.80 -9.26 11.96
CA ALA A 275 6.97 -10.07 11.65
C ALA A 275 8.31 -9.42 12.04
N LEU A 276 8.39 -8.08 12.17
CA LEU A 276 9.61 -7.38 12.62
C LEU A 276 9.90 -7.65 14.10
N ALA A 277 8.86 -7.75 14.91
CA ALA A 277 8.97 -7.98 16.34
C ALA A 277 7.68 -8.65 16.89
N PRO A 278 7.48 -9.98 16.71
CA PRO A 278 6.21 -10.66 17.00
C PRO A 278 5.72 -10.54 18.45
N GLN A 279 6.64 -10.32 19.41
CA GLN A 279 6.31 -10.15 20.83
C GLN A 279 6.20 -8.68 21.26
N THR A 280 6.21 -7.75 20.30
CA THR A 280 6.27 -6.30 20.53
C THR A 280 5.19 -5.57 19.73
N VAL A 281 5.08 -5.86 18.42
CA VAL A 281 4.09 -5.22 17.56
C VAL A 281 2.74 -5.92 17.73
N VAL A 282 1.82 -5.20 18.38
CA VAL A 282 0.50 -5.75 18.76
C VAL A 282 -0.46 -5.80 17.57
N SER A 283 -0.45 -4.78 16.75
CA SER A 283 -1.20 -4.64 15.51
C SER A 283 -0.56 -3.54 14.69
N SER A 284 -1.05 -3.33 13.49
CA SER A 284 -0.58 -2.26 12.58
C SER A 284 -1.78 -1.61 11.90
N SER A 285 -1.71 -0.31 11.63
CA SER A 285 -2.53 0.32 10.60
C SER A 285 -2.10 -0.21 9.23
N VAL A 286 -3.04 -0.66 8.40
CA VAL A 286 -2.75 -1.23 7.08
C VAL A 286 -3.43 -0.39 6.00
N TYR A 287 -2.67 0.04 5.00
CA TYR A 287 -3.18 0.80 3.86
C TYR A 287 -3.23 -0.08 2.63
N HIS A 288 -4.44 -0.26 2.11
CA HIS A 288 -4.69 -1.10 0.93
C HIS A 288 -4.56 -0.28 -0.36
N ILE A 289 -3.35 0.17 -0.66
CA ILE A 289 -3.07 0.96 -1.87
C ILE A 289 -3.54 0.26 -3.16
N PRO A 290 -3.45 -1.07 -3.30
CA PRO A 290 -4.07 -1.76 -4.45
C PRO A 290 -5.57 -1.45 -4.59
N ASN A 291 -6.34 -1.45 -3.50
CA ASN A 291 -7.78 -1.13 -3.53
C ASN A 291 -8.04 0.34 -3.89
N VAL A 292 -7.16 1.25 -3.45
CA VAL A 292 -7.22 2.67 -3.83
C VAL A 292 -7.03 2.84 -5.33
N ILE A 293 -6.01 2.19 -5.89
CA ILE A 293 -5.70 2.22 -7.33
C ILE A 293 -6.82 1.56 -8.13
N GLU A 294 -7.33 0.42 -7.68
CA GLU A 294 -8.45 -0.27 -8.32
C GLU A 294 -9.72 0.59 -8.32
N THR A 295 -10.07 1.20 -7.19
CA THR A 295 -11.22 2.12 -7.08
C THR A 295 -11.10 3.30 -8.05
N ALA A 296 -9.91 3.90 -8.11
CA ALA A 296 -9.63 4.99 -9.03
C ALA A 296 -9.77 4.55 -10.50
N PHE A 297 -9.18 3.40 -10.85
CA PHE A 297 -9.25 2.82 -12.19
C PHE A 297 -10.68 2.47 -12.61
N GLN A 298 -11.46 1.86 -11.71
CA GLN A 298 -12.86 1.51 -11.98
C GLN A 298 -13.71 2.73 -12.36
N SER A 299 -13.42 3.92 -11.83
CA SER A 299 -14.11 5.14 -12.24
C SER A 299 -13.87 5.48 -13.72
N VAL A 300 -12.68 5.19 -14.24
CA VAL A 300 -12.33 5.38 -15.66
C VAL A 300 -12.97 4.30 -16.51
N GLU A 301 -12.85 3.03 -16.13
CA GLU A 301 -13.39 1.88 -16.85
C GLU A 301 -14.92 1.98 -17.02
N ASN A 302 -15.61 2.39 -15.96
CA ASN A 302 -17.07 2.55 -15.95
C ASN A 302 -17.55 3.86 -16.60
N GLY A 303 -16.64 4.75 -17.04
CA GLY A 303 -16.98 6.04 -17.62
C GLY A 303 -17.59 7.03 -16.63
N THR A 304 -17.31 6.86 -15.33
CA THR A 304 -17.80 7.74 -14.24
C THR A 304 -16.69 8.61 -13.65
N PHE A 305 -15.53 8.63 -14.30
CA PHE A 305 -14.41 9.46 -13.85
C PHE A 305 -14.79 10.94 -13.85
N GLU A 306 -14.61 11.57 -12.71
CA GLU A 306 -14.71 13.01 -12.52
C GLU A 306 -13.44 13.50 -11.82
N GLY A 307 -12.96 14.68 -12.22
CA GLY A 307 -11.85 15.31 -11.52
C GLY A 307 -12.29 15.73 -10.11
N GLY A 308 -11.47 15.39 -9.11
CA GLY A 308 -11.83 15.65 -7.72
C GLY A 308 -10.79 15.13 -6.74
N ILE A 309 -11.06 15.35 -5.43
CA ILE A 309 -10.27 14.76 -4.34
C ILE A 309 -11.18 13.78 -3.60
N TYR A 310 -10.82 12.50 -3.67
CA TYR A 310 -11.57 11.38 -3.10
C TYR A 310 -10.83 10.84 -1.87
N ASN A 311 -11.49 10.89 -0.72
CA ASN A 311 -10.91 10.39 0.53
C ASN A 311 -11.46 8.99 0.81
N LEU A 312 -10.60 7.98 0.78
CA LEU A 312 -10.92 6.59 0.98
C LEU A 312 -10.40 6.10 2.33
N GLY A 313 -11.25 5.48 3.10
CA GLY A 313 -10.93 5.01 4.45
C GLY A 313 -11.33 3.56 4.69
N MET A 314 -11.68 3.26 5.94
CA MET A 314 -12.13 1.91 6.34
C MET A 314 -13.44 1.50 5.65
N ARG A 315 -14.30 2.47 5.32
CA ARG A 315 -15.55 2.22 4.60
C ARG A 315 -15.31 1.69 3.19
N GLU A 316 -14.30 2.20 2.51
CA GLU A 316 -13.92 1.86 1.14
C GLU A 316 -12.86 0.75 1.09
N ASP A 317 -12.60 0.08 2.21
CA ASP A 317 -11.55 -0.92 2.36
C ASP A 317 -10.15 -0.43 1.93
N ALA A 318 -9.89 0.87 2.10
CA ALA A 318 -8.59 1.48 1.86
C ALA A 318 -7.70 1.50 3.11
N VAL A 319 -8.31 1.38 4.29
CA VAL A 319 -7.63 1.32 5.59
C VAL A 319 -8.22 0.18 6.41
N SER A 320 -7.37 -0.60 7.05
CA SER A 320 -7.76 -1.61 8.04
C SER A 320 -6.72 -1.71 9.15
N ILE A 321 -6.88 -2.66 10.05
CA ILE A 321 -5.86 -3.02 11.04
C ILE A 321 -5.41 -4.46 10.84
N ALA A 322 -4.14 -4.72 11.14
CA ALA A 322 -3.59 -6.07 11.14
C ALA A 322 -4.17 -6.90 12.29
N PRO A 323 -4.18 -8.24 12.18
CA PRO A 323 -4.49 -9.12 13.30
C PRO A 323 -3.57 -8.88 14.51
N TYR A 324 -4.06 -9.22 15.69
CA TYR A 324 -3.27 -9.13 16.94
C TYR A 324 -2.24 -10.25 17.08
N HIS A 325 -2.25 -11.24 16.20
CA HIS A 325 -1.34 -12.38 16.18
C HIS A 325 -1.24 -13.08 17.55
N ASP A 326 -0.02 -13.46 17.95
CA ASP A 326 0.23 -14.14 19.24
C ASP A 326 -0.01 -13.25 20.47
N LEU A 327 -0.17 -11.91 20.25
CA LEU A 327 -0.45 -10.95 21.32
C LEU A 327 -1.96 -10.74 21.58
N ASP A 328 -2.83 -11.44 20.88
CA ASP A 328 -4.29 -11.33 21.07
C ASP A 328 -4.72 -11.53 22.53
N ALA A 329 -4.08 -12.45 23.25
CA ALA A 329 -4.36 -12.72 24.66
C ALA A 329 -3.92 -11.60 25.63
N GLU A 330 -2.99 -10.74 25.20
CA GLU A 330 -2.52 -9.61 26.01
C GLU A 330 -3.51 -8.41 25.98
N ILE A 331 -4.44 -8.40 25.01
CA ILE A 331 -5.41 -7.32 24.83
C ILE A 331 -6.69 -7.63 25.61
N PRO A 332 -7.11 -6.75 26.54
CA PRO A 332 -8.38 -6.90 27.24
C PRO A 332 -9.55 -7.04 26.27
N GLN A 333 -10.46 -7.99 26.52
CA GLN A 333 -11.61 -8.20 25.64
C GLN A 333 -12.48 -6.96 25.49
N GLU A 334 -12.67 -6.19 26.56
CA GLU A 334 -13.44 -4.94 26.52
C GLU A 334 -12.84 -3.92 25.56
N LEU A 335 -11.50 -3.86 25.46
CA LEU A 335 -10.80 -2.99 24.51
C LEU A 335 -10.99 -3.48 23.08
N LYS A 336 -10.89 -4.79 22.83
CA LYS A 336 -11.18 -5.36 21.51
C LYS A 336 -12.61 -5.05 21.06
N ASP A 337 -13.58 -5.26 21.94
CA ASP A 337 -15.00 -4.97 21.66
C ASP A 337 -15.24 -3.48 21.39
N GLU A 338 -14.49 -2.58 22.06
CA GLU A 338 -14.60 -1.13 21.83
C GLU A 338 -13.97 -0.75 20.49
N ILE A 339 -12.82 -1.29 20.14
CA ILE A 339 -12.16 -1.11 18.83
C ILE A 339 -13.07 -1.61 17.71
N GLU A 340 -13.63 -2.80 17.81
CA GLU A 340 -14.54 -3.36 16.80
C GLU A 340 -15.79 -2.48 16.61
N ARG A 341 -16.40 -1.99 17.69
CA ARG A 341 -17.53 -1.05 17.62
C ARG A 341 -17.12 0.25 16.93
N THR A 342 -15.93 0.76 17.20
CA THR A 342 -15.43 1.99 16.59
C THR A 342 -15.18 1.80 15.09
N ILE A 343 -14.53 0.71 14.71
CA ILE A 343 -14.34 0.36 13.29
C ILE A 343 -15.69 0.24 12.57
N SER A 344 -16.64 -0.48 13.16
CA SER A 344 -18.00 -0.61 12.59
C SER A 344 -18.69 0.76 12.44
N ALA A 345 -18.58 1.63 13.43
CA ALA A 345 -19.15 2.97 13.37
C ALA A 345 -18.49 3.85 12.27
N ILE A 346 -17.17 3.73 12.05
CA ILE A 346 -16.47 4.40 10.96
C ILE A 346 -16.96 3.86 9.62
N THR A 347 -16.96 2.53 9.46
CA THR A 347 -17.35 1.85 8.21
C THR A 347 -18.80 2.15 7.83
N GLU A 348 -19.72 2.20 8.80
CA GLU A 348 -21.11 2.53 8.59
C GLU A 348 -21.37 4.06 8.46
N GLY A 349 -20.33 4.90 8.71
CA GLY A 349 -20.41 6.36 8.67
C GLY A 349 -21.16 6.99 9.83
N GLN A 350 -21.26 6.26 10.91
CA GLN A 350 -21.86 6.77 12.16
C GLN A 350 -20.84 7.58 12.98
N PHE A 351 -19.56 7.34 12.76
CA PHE A 351 -18.47 8.08 13.36
C PHE A 351 -17.46 8.50 12.28
N THR A 352 -16.99 9.73 12.38
CA THR A 352 -15.91 10.26 11.52
C THR A 352 -14.77 10.65 12.41
N VAL A 353 -13.60 10.07 12.16
CA VAL A 353 -12.36 10.47 12.83
C VAL A 353 -12.05 11.92 12.47
N PRO A 354 -11.74 12.81 13.45
CA PRO A 354 -11.40 14.19 13.15
C PRO A 354 -10.17 14.30 12.24
N LEU A 355 -10.31 15.05 11.13
CA LEU A 355 -9.20 15.39 10.27
C LEU A 355 -8.53 16.67 10.77
N ASP A 356 -7.35 16.57 11.33
CA ASP A 356 -6.53 17.70 11.76
C ASP A 356 -5.10 17.53 11.26
N THR A 357 -4.68 18.43 10.37
CA THR A 357 -3.36 18.44 9.73
C THR A 357 -2.39 19.44 10.37
N LYS A 358 -2.76 20.04 11.50
CA LYS A 358 -1.89 20.99 12.22
C LYS A 358 -1.16 20.27 13.34
N VAL A 359 0.13 20.54 13.45
CA VAL A 359 0.94 20.05 14.58
C VAL A 359 0.38 20.67 15.88
N ARG A 360 0.09 19.80 16.85
CA ARG A 360 -0.42 20.17 18.17
C ARG A 360 0.69 20.43 19.18
#